data_f26fd28b821ab93ac5bf5e65c58f3253
#
_entry.id   f26fd28b821ab93ac5bf5e65c58f3253
#
_cell.length_a   1.000
_cell.length_b   1.000
_cell.length_c   1.000
_cell.angle_alpha   90.00
_cell.angle_beta   90.00
_cell.angle_gamma   90.00
#
_symmetry.space_group_name_H-M   'P 1'
#
loop_
_entity.id
_entity.type
_entity.pdbx_description
1 polymer ?
#
loop_
_entity_poly.entity_id
_entity_poly.type
_entity_poly.pdbx_seq_one_letter_code
_entity_poly.pdbx_strand_id
1 'polypeptide(L)' 'MDHGVVVRQKMTERYLLNELDSAARDEFEEHFFDCPECAFDVRAGTAFVER' A
#
# COMPACT_ATOMS: atom_id res chain seq x y z
N MET A 1 -6.28 -2.93 -9.38
CA MET A 1 -4.96 -3.53 -9.09
C MET A 1 -5.17 -4.87 -8.41
N ASP A 2 -4.44 -5.87 -8.83
CA ASP A 2 -4.58 -7.21 -8.31
C ASP A 2 -3.83 -7.36 -6.98
N HIS A 3 -4.46 -8.03 -6.01
CA HIS A 3 -3.84 -8.23 -4.70
C HIS A 3 -2.52 -8.98 -4.81
N GLY A 4 -2.45 -9.96 -5.71
CA GLY A 4 -1.22 -10.72 -5.92
C GLY A 4 -0.08 -9.85 -6.41
N VAL A 5 -0.38 -8.87 -7.25
CA VAL A 5 0.62 -7.93 -7.74
C VAL A 5 1.08 -7.02 -6.60
N VAL A 6 0.16 -6.57 -5.77
CA VAL A 6 0.49 -5.73 -4.62
C VAL A 6 1.48 -6.43 -3.69
N VAL A 7 1.21 -7.69 -3.38
CA VAL A 7 2.07 -8.46 -2.49
C VAL A 7 3.44 -8.72 -3.15
N ARG A 8 3.41 -9.13 -4.42
CA ARG A 8 4.64 -9.52 -5.11
C ARG A 8 5.58 -8.33 -5.30
N GLN A 9 5.04 -7.16 -5.59
CA GLN A 9 5.85 -5.98 -5.83
C GLN A 9 6.03 -5.12 -4.59
N LYS A 10 5.55 -5.58 -3.45
CA LYS A 10 5.69 -4.87 -2.18
C LYS A 10 5.16 -3.45 -2.27
N MET A 11 3.98 -3.31 -2.87
CA MET A 11 3.40 -2.00 -3.09
C MET A 11 3.12 -1.27 -1.78
N THR A 12 2.68 -1.99 -0.74
CA THR A 12 2.42 -1.41 0.55
C THR A 12 3.67 -0.75 1.12
N GLU A 13 4.78 -1.47 1.06
CA GLU A 13 6.05 -0.95 1.56
C GLU A 13 6.49 0.28 0.78
N ARG A 14 6.38 0.23 -0.54
CA ARG A 14 6.74 1.36 -1.39
C ARG A 14 5.84 2.56 -1.12
N TYR A 15 4.56 2.31 -0.88
CA TYR A 15 3.62 3.37 -0.57
C TYR A 15 4.02 4.08 0.73
N LEU A 16 4.35 3.31 1.76
CA LEU A 16 4.72 3.86 3.05
C LEU A 16 6.03 4.62 3.00
N LEU A 17 6.93 4.21 2.12
CA LEU A 17 8.21 4.90 1.94
C LEU A 17 8.13 6.04 0.92
N ASN A 18 6.93 6.30 0.41
CA ASN A 18 6.70 7.38 -0.55
C ASN A 18 7.48 7.16 -1.85
N GLU A 19 7.57 5.92 -2.28
CA GLU A 19 8.31 5.55 -3.49
C GLU A 19 7.43 5.36 -4.71
N LEU A 20 6.13 5.48 -4.58
CA LEU A 20 5.22 5.34 -5.71
C LEU A 20 4.97 6.71 -6.34
N ASP A 21 4.86 6.74 -7.68
CA ASP A 21 4.46 7.97 -8.34
C ASP A 21 2.96 8.20 -8.12
N SER A 22 2.43 9.34 -8.56
CA SER A 22 1.04 9.68 -8.28
C SER A 22 0.07 8.68 -8.87
N ALA A 23 0.31 8.20 -10.08
CA ALA A 23 -0.60 7.23 -10.71
C ALA A 23 -0.62 5.91 -9.97
N ALA A 24 0.56 5.40 -9.63
CA ALA A 24 0.66 4.13 -8.90
C ALA A 24 0.08 4.26 -7.50
N ARG A 25 0.29 5.40 -6.87
CA ARG A 25 -0.24 5.63 -5.53
C ARG A 25 -1.76 5.65 -5.55
N ASP A 26 -2.36 6.31 -6.55
CA ASP A 26 -3.80 6.36 -6.65
C ASP A 26 -4.39 4.97 -6.87
N GLU A 27 -3.77 4.17 -7.72
CA GLU A 27 -4.21 2.81 -7.94
C GLU A 27 -4.12 1.97 -6.68
N PHE A 28 -3.04 2.13 -5.95
CA PHE A 28 -2.86 1.37 -4.71
C PHE A 28 -3.87 1.81 -3.67
N GLU A 29 -4.14 3.10 -3.57
CA GLU A 29 -5.13 3.61 -2.60
C GLU A 29 -6.51 3.06 -2.89
N GLU A 30 -6.90 3.00 -4.16
CA GLU A 30 -8.18 2.39 -4.52
C GLU A 30 -8.23 0.92 -4.12
N HIS A 31 -7.12 0.22 -4.30
CA HIS A 31 -7.05 -1.19 -3.96
C HIS A 31 -7.24 -1.41 -2.46
N PHE A 32 -6.52 -0.68 -1.64
CA PHE A 32 -6.57 -0.97 -0.22
C PHE A 32 -7.85 -0.48 0.43
N PHE A 33 -8.59 0.43 -0.20
CA PHE A 33 -9.91 0.78 0.29
C PHE A 33 -10.87 -0.41 0.19
N ASP A 34 -10.67 -1.27 -0.82
CA ASP A 34 -11.50 -2.45 -1.00
C ASP A 34 -10.91 -3.72 -0.45
N CYS A 35 -9.69 -3.68 0.05
CA CYS A 35 -8.99 -4.86 0.54
C CYS A 35 -8.64 -4.69 2.00
N PRO A 36 -9.39 -5.35 2.91
CA PRO A 36 -9.12 -5.18 4.36
C PRO A 36 -7.71 -5.58 4.75
N GLU A 37 -7.12 -6.56 4.07
CA GLU A 37 -5.76 -6.99 4.38
C GLU A 37 -4.75 -5.90 4.07
N CYS A 38 -4.90 -5.27 2.91
CA CYS A 38 -3.99 -4.20 2.54
C CYS A 38 -4.20 -2.96 3.41
N ALA A 39 -5.45 -2.66 3.76
CA ALA A 39 -5.74 -1.55 4.66
C ALA A 39 -5.11 -1.77 6.02
N PHE A 40 -5.15 -3.00 6.51
CA PHE A 40 -4.54 -3.35 7.78
C PHE A 40 -3.02 -3.19 7.69
N ASP A 41 -2.42 -3.66 6.60
CA ASP A 41 -0.98 -3.57 6.40
C ASP A 41 -0.52 -2.11 6.35
N VAL A 42 -1.27 -1.26 5.68
CA VAL A 42 -0.93 0.16 5.60
C VAL A 42 -0.98 0.79 6.99
N ARG A 43 -2.02 0.47 7.76
CA ARG A 43 -2.17 1.03 9.08
C ARG A 43 -1.06 0.58 10.02
N ALA A 44 -0.75 -0.71 9.98
CA ALA A 44 0.30 -1.26 10.82
C ALA A 44 1.67 -0.69 10.43
N GLY A 45 1.92 -0.57 9.12
CA GLY A 45 3.17 -0.03 8.64
C GLY A 45 3.35 1.43 8.98
N THR A 46 2.27 2.21 8.93
CA THR A 46 2.33 3.62 9.29
C THR A 46 2.75 3.78 10.75
N ALA A 47 2.25 2.91 11.62
CA ALA A 47 2.63 2.97 13.03
C ALA A 47 4.12 2.72 13.22
N PHE A 48 4.73 1.91 12.39
CA PHE A 48 6.16 1.66 12.46
C PHE A 48 6.98 2.81 11.89
N VAL A 49 6.50 3.40 10.81
CA VAL A 49 7.27 4.40 10.08
C VAL A 49 7.23 5.76 10.76
N GLU A 50 6.16 6.03 11.42
CA GLU A 50 5.95 7.33 12.04
C GLU A 50 6.52 7.43 13.42
N ARG A 51 7.62 7.17 13.72
CA ARG A 51 8.14 7.22 15.07
C ARG A 51 8.85 8.48 15.48
#